data_6a5f6c7f4637494730d6e96b5194bfe5
#
_entry.id   6a5f6c7f4637494730d6e96b5194bfe5
#
_cell.length_a   1.000
_cell.length_b   1.000
_cell.length_c   1.000
_cell.angle_alpha   90.00
_cell.angle_beta   90.00
_cell.angle_gamma   90.00
#
_symmetry.space_group_name_H-M   'P 1'
#
loop_
_entity.id
_entity.type
_entity.pdbx_description
1 polymer ?
#
loop_
_entity_poly.entity_id
_entity_poly.type
_entity_poly.pdbx_seq_one_letter_code
_entity_poly.pdbx_strand_id
1 'polypeptide(L)'
;MQKKYKCFLFDLDGTLLDTAPEFLTCLNKLLKKNKKESVSYDFVRNRVSDGVGRLIQDGFIIDENHSEFEGLRNDLLAEYQKNYLLSKTFPGVDEFLYKLSKNKIDWMIVTNKPKRFFEEICQKFEWHKYAMAMVSQKM
;
A
#
# COMPACT_ATOMS: atom_id res chain seq x y z
N MET A 1 -17.73 -11.67 -29.26
CA MET A 1 -16.67 -12.13 -28.33
C MET A 1 -17.20 -12.22 -26.94
N GLN A 2 -17.20 -13.41 -26.36
CA GLN A 2 -17.57 -13.55 -24.96
C GLN A 2 -16.54 -12.86 -24.08
N LYS A 3 -16.99 -12.03 -23.11
CA LYS A 3 -16.10 -11.44 -22.12
C LYS A 3 -15.48 -12.56 -21.26
N LYS A 4 -14.19 -12.69 -21.32
CA LYS A 4 -13.45 -13.73 -20.61
C LYS A 4 -13.42 -13.48 -19.09
N TYR A 5 -13.52 -12.22 -18.64
CA TYR A 5 -13.48 -11.82 -17.25
C TYR A 5 -14.66 -10.88 -16.94
N LYS A 6 -15.25 -11.04 -15.75
CA LYS A 6 -16.41 -10.24 -15.30
C LYS A 6 -16.02 -9.08 -14.38
N CYS A 7 -14.90 -9.17 -13.71
CA CYS A 7 -14.44 -8.18 -12.75
C CYS A 7 -12.92 -8.24 -12.61
N PHE A 8 -12.29 -7.07 -12.45
CA PHE A 8 -10.87 -6.97 -12.09
C PHE A 8 -10.74 -6.72 -10.59
N LEU A 9 -9.85 -7.46 -9.95
CA LEU A 9 -9.46 -7.25 -8.57
C LEU A 9 -8.04 -6.72 -8.53
N PHE A 10 -7.84 -5.57 -7.88
CA PHE A 10 -6.53 -4.93 -7.77
C PHE A 10 -6.08 -4.90 -6.32
N ASP A 11 -4.81 -5.25 -6.08
CA ASP A 11 -4.10 -4.85 -4.89
C ASP A 11 -3.81 -3.35 -4.93
N LEU A 12 -3.52 -2.73 -3.82
CA LEU A 12 -3.26 -1.30 -3.73
C LEU A 12 -1.77 -0.99 -3.74
N ASP A 13 -1.09 -1.29 -2.62
CA ASP A 13 0.33 -0.94 -2.45
C ASP A 13 1.23 -1.74 -3.41
N GLY A 14 1.95 -1.02 -4.26
CA GLY A 14 2.82 -1.63 -5.26
C GLY A 14 2.11 -2.11 -6.53
N THR A 15 0.81 -1.90 -6.64
CA THR A 15 -0.01 -2.24 -7.82
C THR A 15 -0.68 -1.01 -8.41
N LEU A 16 -1.64 -0.42 -7.73
CA LEU A 16 -2.26 0.84 -8.14
C LEU A 16 -1.47 2.06 -7.68
N LEU A 17 -0.96 2.02 -6.44
CA LEU A 17 -0.20 3.10 -5.82
C LEU A 17 1.27 2.73 -5.68
N ASP A 18 2.14 3.66 -6.06
CA ASP A 18 3.55 3.61 -5.71
C ASP A 18 3.76 4.19 -4.32
N THR A 19 3.63 3.34 -3.30
CA THR A 19 3.82 3.70 -1.90
C THR A 19 5.25 3.48 -1.41
N ALA A 20 6.11 2.94 -2.25
CA ALA A 20 7.50 2.64 -1.89
C ALA A 20 8.30 3.89 -1.48
N PRO A 21 8.19 5.06 -2.15
CA PRO A 21 8.93 6.26 -1.72
C PRO A 21 8.62 6.70 -0.29
N GLU A 22 7.34 6.72 0.07
CA GLU A 22 6.90 7.14 1.42
C GLU A 22 7.33 6.12 2.47
N PHE A 23 7.14 4.84 2.22
CA PHE A 23 7.61 3.79 3.13
C PHE A 23 9.12 3.73 3.25
N LEU A 24 9.86 4.00 2.18
CA LEU A 24 11.33 4.09 2.22
C LEU A 24 11.79 5.17 3.20
N THR A 25 11.21 6.36 3.09
CA THR A 25 11.51 7.47 4.00
C THR A 25 11.21 7.11 5.44
N CYS A 26 10.02 6.56 5.69
CA CYS A 26 9.58 6.18 7.03
C CYS A 26 10.44 5.06 7.63
N LEU A 27 10.69 4.01 6.87
CA LEU A 27 11.47 2.85 7.34
C LEU A 27 12.92 3.25 7.62
N ASN A 28 13.56 4.01 6.74
CA ASN A 28 14.94 4.44 6.94
C ASN A 28 15.09 5.39 8.15
N LYS A 29 14.09 6.24 8.39
CA LYS A 29 14.06 7.06 9.60
C LYS A 29 14.01 6.18 10.86
N LEU A 30 13.17 5.15 10.85
CA LEU A 30 13.03 4.23 11.97
C LEU A 30 14.29 3.37 12.17
N LEU A 31 14.88 2.85 11.08
CA LEU A 31 16.13 2.11 11.11
C LEU A 31 17.26 2.95 11.71
N LYS A 32 17.41 4.18 11.25
CA LYS A 32 18.44 5.12 11.76
C LYS A 32 18.27 5.37 13.25
N LYS A 33 17.04 5.60 13.72
CA LYS A 33 16.73 5.78 15.15
C LYS A 33 17.16 4.57 15.97
N ASN A 34 17.08 3.38 15.42
CA ASN A 34 17.47 2.13 16.06
C ASN A 34 18.91 1.70 15.73
N LYS A 35 19.73 2.59 15.18
CA LYS A 35 21.14 2.33 14.84
C LYS A 35 21.33 1.17 13.85
N LYS A 36 20.38 1.00 12.94
CA LYS A 36 20.40 0.04 11.85
C LYS A 36 20.76 0.72 10.54
N GLU A 37 21.28 -0.06 9.60
CA GLU A 37 21.60 0.44 8.26
C GLU A 37 20.31 0.72 7.47
N SER A 38 20.37 1.72 6.61
CA SER A 38 19.28 2.05 5.70
C SER A 38 19.13 1.02 4.59
N VAL A 39 17.92 0.91 4.08
CA VAL A 39 17.58 0.02 2.96
C VAL A 39 17.37 0.82 1.67
N SER A 40 17.44 0.13 0.53
CA SER A 40 17.25 0.73 -0.79
C SER A 40 15.77 0.86 -1.17
N TYR A 41 15.51 1.66 -2.21
CA TYR A 41 14.19 1.73 -2.84
C TYR A 41 13.71 0.34 -3.30
N ASP A 42 14.58 -0.43 -3.97
CA ASP A 42 14.21 -1.77 -4.45
C ASP A 42 13.86 -2.71 -3.31
N PHE A 43 14.52 -2.60 -2.18
CA PHE A 43 14.18 -3.36 -0.98
C PHE A 43 12.72 -3.13 -0.58
N VAL A 44 12.31 -1.87 -0.48
CA VAL A 44 10.94 -1.50 -0.11
C VAL A 44 9.96 -1.85 -1.23
N ARG A 45 10.30 -1.52 -2.48
CA ARG A 45 9.45 -1.78 -3.64
C ARG A 45 9.06 -3.25 -3.78
N ASN A 46 10.00 -4.14 -3.50
CA ASN A 46 9.76 -5.58 -3.60
C ASN A 46 8.95 -6.17 -2.44
N ARG A 47 8.67 -5.40 -1.38
CA ARG A 47 8.02 -5.86 -0.15
C ARG A 47 6.75 -5.12 0.20
N VAL A 48 6.55 -3.93 -0.34
CA VAL A 48 5.45 -3.04 0.07
C VAL A 48 4.07 -3.66 -0.11
N SER A 49 3.89 -4.50 -1.12
CA SER A 49 2.63 -5.22 -1.37
C SER A 49 2.31 -6.25 -0.27
N ASP A 50 3.32 -6.77 0.40
CA ASP A 50 3.15 -7.73 1.50
C ASP A 50 2.79 -7.06 2.83
N GLY A 51 2.77 -5.73 2.86
CA GLY A 51 2.35 -4.94 4.02
C GLY A 51 3.48 -4.50 4.95
N VAL A 52 3.12 -3.70 5.93
CA VAL A 52 4.04 -3.06 6.88
C VAL A 52 4.80 -4.08 7.72
N GLY A 53 4.14 -5.17 8.11
CA GLY A 53 4.79 -6.24 8.88
C GLY A 53 6.01 -6.82 8.16
N ARG A 54 5.91 -7.01 6.86
CA ARG A 54 7.03 -7.52 6.06
C ARG A 54 8.21 -6.55 6.02
N LEU A 55 7.94 -5.26 5.93
CA LEU A 55 8.98 -4.23 5.96
C LEU A 55 9.73 -4.24 7.31
N ILE A 56 9.02 -4.41 8.41
CA ILE A 56 9.64 -4.52 9.74
C ILE A 56 10.44 -5.81 9.87
N GLN A 57 9.87 -6.95 9.49
CA GLN A 57 10.57 -8.24 9.59
C GLN A 57 11.90 -8.22 8.86
N ASP A 58 11.90 -7.83 7.61
CA ASP A 58 13.09 -7.87 6.78
C ASP A 58 14.05 -6.70 7.05
N GLY A 59 13.53 -5.51 7.38
CA GLY A 59 14.36 -4.34 7.72
C GLY A 59 15.10 -4.49 9.04
N PHE A 60 14.46 -5.08 10.04
CA PHE A 60 15.04 -5.30 11.36
C PHE A 60 15.60 -6.72 11.56
N ILE A 61 15.35 -7.62 10.62
CA ILE A 61 15.78 -9.02 10.65
C ILE A 61 15.21 -9.71 11.90
N ILE A 62 13.90 -9.59 12.07
CA ILE A 62 13.14 -10.22 13.16
C ILE A 62 11.91 -10.92 12.58
N ASP A 63 11.33 -11.86 13.33
CA ASP A 63 10.05 -12.45 12.97
C ASP A 63 8.87 -11.73 13.68
N GLU A 64 7.65 -12.09 13.30
CA GLU A 64 6.44 -11.47 13.85
C GLU A 64 6.20 -11.78 15.34
N ASN A 65 6.88 -12.79 15.88
CA ASN A 65 6.78 -13.18 17.29
C ASN A 65 7.84 -12.48 18.17
N HIS A 66 8.73 -11.70 17.56
CA HIS A 66 9.75 -10.95 18.30
C HIS A 66 9.08 -9.89 19.19
N SER A 67 9.61 -9.71 20.39
CA SER A 67 9.02 -8.79 21.39
C SER A 67 8.89 -7.34 20.93
N GLU A 68 9.77 -6.88 20.04
CA GLU A 68 9.77 -5.52 19.51
C GLU A 68 8.92 -5.34 18.25
N PHE A 69 8.43 -6.43 17.64
CA PHE A 69 7.75 -6.38 16.35
C PHE A 69 6.55 -5.42 16.34
N GLU A 70 5.63 -5.57 17.28
CA GLU A 70 4.43 -4.72 17.34
C GLU A 70 4.76 -3.25 17.60
N GLY A 71 5.73 -2.96 18.46
CA GLY A 71 6.18 -1.60 18.73
C GLY A 71 6.77 -0.94 17.48
N LEU A 72 7.66 -1.65 16.77
CA LEU A 72 8.28 -1.16 15.54
C LEU A 72 7.24 -0.98 14.42
N ARG A 73 6.30 -1.91 14.31
CA ARG A 73 5.20 -1.81 13.35
C ARG A 73 4.36 -0.55 13.61
N ASN A 74 3.99 -0.30 14.85
CA ASN A 74 3.23 0.89 15.24
C ASN A 74 4.01 2.18 14.99
N ASP A 75 5.31 2.19 15.28
CA ASP A 75 6.18 3.34 15.01
C ASP A 75 6.27 3.63 13.52
N LEU A 76 6.37 2.60 12.68
CA LEU A 76 6.38 2.78 11.23
C LEU A 76 5.06 3.37 10.72
N LEU A 77 3.94 2.86 11.22
CA LEU A 77 2.62 3.39 10.88
C LEU A 77 2.44 4.84 11.35
N ALA A 78 2.97 5.20 12.51
CA ALA A 78 2.93 6.57 13.02
C ALA A 78 3.74 7.54 12.12
N GLU A 79 4.90 7.12 11.63
CA GLU A 79 5.65 7.90 10.64
C GLU A 79 4.91 7.98 9.30
N TYR A 80 4.35 6.88 8.83
CA TYR A 80 3.59 6.83 7.59
C TYR A 80 2.34 7.72 7.63
N GLN A 81 1.70 7.87 8.80
CA GLN A 81 0.55 8.77 9.00
C GLN A 81 0.86 10.23 8.58
N LYS A 82 2.11 10.62 8.56
CA LYS A 82 2.52 11.99 8.23
C LYS A 82 2.56 12.25 6.72
N ASN A 83 2.67 11.20 5.90
CA ASN A 83 2.91 11.35 4.46
C ASN A 83 2.16 10.38 3.53
N TYR A 84 1.25 9.57 4.05
CA TYR A 84 0.57 8.53 3.25
C TYR A 84 -0.25 9.08 2.07
N LEU A 85 -0.71 10.32 2.15
CA LEU A 85 -1.46 10.96 1.06
C LEU A 85 -0.56 11.52 -0.05
N LEU A 86 0.76 11.46 0.10
CA LEU A 86 1.71 11.90 -0.93
C LEU A 86 1.94 10.87 -2.03
N SER A 87 1.54 9.62 -1.80
CA SER A 87 1.70 8.54 -2.78
C SER A 87 0.95 8.85 -4.07
N LYS A 88 1.55 8.43 -5.19
CA LYS A 88 1.01 8.61 -6.53
C LYS A 88 0.66 7.26 -7.15
N THR A 89 -0.29 7.26 -8.07
CA THR A 89 -0.55 6.10 -8.91
C THR A 89 0.63 5.84 -9.84
N PHE A 90 0.84 4.57 -10.20
CA PHE A 90 1.79 4.24 -11.26
C PHE A 90 1.33 4.83 -12.60
N PRO A 91 2.27 5.16 -13.51
CA PRO A 91 1.91 5.64 -14.84
C PRO A 91 0.92 4.71 -15.54
N GLY A 92 -0.14 5.28 -16.10
CA GLY A 92 -1.16 4.54 -16.83
C GLY A 92 -2.30 3.97 -15.99
N VAL A 93 -2.18 3.94 -14.65
CA VAL A 93 -3.23 3.40 -13.77
C VAL A 93 -4.53 4.18 -13.89
N ASP A 94 -4.47 5.49 -13.75
CA ASP A 94 -5.69 6.33 -13.78
C ASP A 94 -6.41 6.19 -15.11
N GLU A 95 -5.68 6.18 -16.21
CA GLU A 95 -6.22 5.98 -17.55
C GLU A 95 -6.87 4.61 -17.70
N PHE A 96 -6.21 3.57 -17.18
CA PHE A 96 -6.73 2.20 -17.26
C PHE A 96 -8.01 2.03 -16.46
N LEU A 97 -8.07 2.53 -15.23
CA LEU A 97 -9.27 2.48 -14.39
C LEU A 97 -10.42 3.26 -15.03
N TYR A 98 -10.12 4.41 -15.60
CA TYR A 98 -11.12 5.19 -16.35
C TYR A 98 -11.68 4.39 -17.54
N LYS A 99 -10.83 3.73 -18.32
CA LYS A 99 -11.27 2.89 -19.44
C LYS A 99 -12.13 1.72 -19.00
N LEU A 100 -11.80 1.07 -17.88
CA LEU A 100 -12.64 0.01 -17.33
C LEU A 100 -14.05 0.54 -17.00
N SER A 101 -14.13 1.65 -16.29
CA SER A 101 -15.40 2.26 -15.90
C SER A 101 -16.21 2.72 -17.11
N LYS A 102 -15.57 3.36 -18.09
CA LYS A 102 -16.21 3.80 -19.32
C LYS A 102 -16.80 2.64 -20.13
N ASN A 103 -16.14 1.50 -20.13
CA ASN A 103 -16.59 0.29 -20.83
C ASN A 103 -17.51 -0.59 -19.95
N LYS A 104 -17.93 -0.12 -18.79
CA LYS A 104 -18.81 -0.82 -17.85
C LYS A 104 -18.22 -2.19 -17.42
N ILE A 105 -16.90 -2.23 -17.27
CA ILE A 105 -16.20 -3.39 -16.73
C ILE A 105 -16.00 -3.13 -15.24
N ASP A 106 -16.53 -4.01 -14.41
CA ASP A 106 -16.44 -3.88 -12.97
C ASP A 106 -15.02 -4.10 -12.47
N TRP A 107 -14.63 -3.34 -11.47
CA TRP A 107 -13.36 -3.50 -10.78
C TRP A 107 -13.49 -3.18 -9.30
N MET A 108 -12.61 -3.75 -8.52
CA MET A 108 -12.56 -3.53 -7.08
C MET A 108 -11.14 -3.55 -6.56
N ILE A 109 -10.94 -2.93 -5.40
CA ILE A 109 -9.66 -2.94 -4.70
C ILE A 109 -9.76 -3.87 -3.50
N VAL A 110 -8.79 -4.76 -3.36
CA VAL A 110 -8.63 -5.66 -2.21
C VAL A 110 -7.23 -5.46 -1.67
N THR A 111 -7.11 -4.98 -0.43
CA THR A 111 -5.84 -4.60 0.16
C THR A 111 -5.74 -5.03 1.62
N ASN A 112 -4.52 -5.34 2.06
CA ASN A 112 -4.21 -5.54 3.48
C ASN A 112 -3.87 -4.22 4.21
N LYS A 113 -3.94 -3.09 3.51
CA LYS A 113 -3.71 -1.77 4.11
C LYS A 113 -4.74 -1.47 5.19
N PRO A 114 -4.33 -0.86 6.32
CA PRO A 114 -5.29 -0.44 7.35
C PRO A 114 -6.37 0.48 6.80
N LYS A 115 -7.61 0.24 7.22
CA LYS A 115 -8.80 0.98 6.76
C LYS A 115 -8.64 2.50 6.88
N ARG A 116 -8.07 2.97 7.99
CA ARG A 116 -7.88 4.41 8.25
C ARG A 116 -7.08 5.15 7.18
N PHE A 117 -6.10 4.48 6.55
CA PHE A 117 -5.34 5.06 5.44
C PHE A 117 -6.07 4.87 4.12
N PHE A 118 -6.64 3.69 3.93
CA PHE A 118 -7.26 3.30 2.67
C PHE A 118 -8.46 4.18 2.31
N GLU A 119 -9.33 4.48 3.27
CA GLU A 119 -10.51 5.30 3.01
C GLU A 119 -10.15 6.70 2.48
N GLU A 120 -9.19 7.37 3.11
CA GLU A 120 -8.77 8.71 2.68
C GLU A 120 -8.04 8.68 1.33
N ILE A 121 -7.27 7.64 1.06
CA ILE A 121 -6.63 7.43 -0.23
C ILE A 121 -7.69 7.26 -1.32
N CYS A 122 -8.71 6.45 -1.08
CA CYS A 122 -9.79 6.25 -2.04
C CYS A 122 -10.58 7.53 -2.31
N GLN A 123 -10.78 8.36 -1.29
CA GLN A 123 -11.41 9.68 -1.46
C GLN A 123 -10.54 10.60 -2.30
N LYS A 124 -9.24 10.64 -2.03
CA LYS A 124 -8.29 11.48 -2.79
C LYS A 124 -8.31 11.18 -4.29
N PHE A 125 -8.36 9.91 -4.67
CA PHE A 125 -8.38 9.48 -6.06
C PHE A 125 -9.80 9.31 -6.62
N GLU A 126 -10.83 9.57 -5.82
CA GLU A 126 -12.24 9.41 -6.17
C GLU A 126 -12.64 8.00 -6.59
N TRP A 127 -11.88 6.99 -6.21
CA TRP A 127 -12.14 5.59 -6.57
C TRP A 127 -13.45 5.05 -5.99
N HIS A 128 -13.87 5.57 -4.83
CA HIS A 128 -15.16 5.22 -4.22
C HIS A 128 -16.38 5.50 -5.13
N LYS A 129 -16.21 6.38 -6.13
CA LYS A 129 -17.28 6.71 -7.09
C LYS A 129 -17.38 5.71 -8.23
N TYR A 130 -16.32 4.96 -8.52
CA TYR A 130 -16.21 4.15 -9.73
C TYR A 130 -15.95 2.67 -9.45
N ALA A 131 -15.33 2.33 -8.35
CA ALA A 131 -15.10 0.94 -7.97
C ALA A 131 -16.41 0.26 -7.54
N MET A 132 -16.59 -0.97 -7.96
CA MET A 132 -17.73 -1.79 -7.54
C MET A 132 -17.70 -2.05 -6.04
N ALA A 133 -16.53 -2.32 -5.48
CA ALA A 133 -16.30 -2.55 -4.06
C ALA A 133 -14.86 -2.22 -3.67
N MET A 134 -14.67 -1.97 -2.38
CA MET A 134 -13.36 -1.72 -1.79
C MET A 134 -13.27 -2.49 -0.48
N VAL A 135 -12.28 -3.36 -0.36
CA VAL A 135 -12.08 -4.23 0.81
C VAL A 135 -10.71 -3.93 1.42
N SER A 136 -10.70 -3.57 2.68
CA SER A 136 -9.48 -3.29 3.45
C SER A 136 -9.43 -4.11 4.72
N GLN A 137 -8.25 -4.19 5.31
CA GLN A 137 -8.07 -4.84 6.61
C GLN A 137 -8.75 -4.01 7.71
N LYS A 138 -9.54 -4.67 8.54
CA LYS A 138 -10.02 -4.05 9.80
C LYS A 138 -8.87 -3.95 10.77
N MET A 139 -8.71 -2.81 11.37
CA MET A 139 -7.82 -2.61 12.50
C MET A 139 -8.64 -2.35 13.76
#